data_9e9fd5bc30621b721baa23b69e266fa7
#
_entry.id   9e9fd5bc30621b721baa23b69e266fa7
#
_cell.length_a   1.000
_cell.length_b   1.000
_cell.length_c   1.000
_cell.angle_alpha   90.00
_cell.angle_beta   90.00
_cell.angle_gamma   90.00
#
_symmetry.space_group_name_H-M   'P 1'
#
loop_
_entity.id
_entity.type
_entity.pdbx_description
1 polymer ?
#
loop_
_entity_poly.entity_id
_entity_poly.type
_entity_poly.pdbx_seq_one_letter_code
_entity_poly.pdbx_strand_id
1 'polypeptide(L)'
;MNAMERVVAALNHKEADRVPVYPILSGVTRKLVGASYPDWSKDADICAKALLQSQIDYDLDCIVTLIDLSVECDAWGQELIYPENEAAHPDYSRCVIATEDDYDKIKKVDYRTSKRMMMHIDVCKKLVEAAKGEFPIIAFVFGPLGTLSMLRNQQEMYMDCIDEPEAVHQAAWEINETLKDYSKAIMATGVQGIMFDTLFASGSIMSKEMWDELEGELVEDLANTTREAGGMVFIHNCGGDIYFDAQIKRMHPDGISFLYPPDDCEDFIECKEKYGDQTTLIGCVAPTTAALGTDEAWEAECKKNIDEMAAGGGFILATGCEYPANAEFEHAQQMVDIAKRYGVYQK
;
A
#
# COMPACT_ATOMS: atom_id res chain seq x y z
N MET A 1 0.96 11.26 -23.59
CA MET A 1 0.61 9.93 -23.06
C MET A 1 -0.58 10.07 -22.11
N ASN A 2 -1.48 9.07 -22.04
CA ASN A 2 -2.49 9.04 -20.98
C ASN A 2 -1.86 8.46 -19.69
N ALA A 3 -2.62 8.42 -18.59
CA ALA A 3 -2.12 7.95 -17.29
C ALA A 3 -1.66 6.48 -17.33
N MET A 4 -2.46 5.60 -17.96
CA MET A 4 -2.11 4.18 -18.14
C MET A 4 -0.78 4.02 -18.89
N GLU A 5 -0.62 4.69 -20.02
CA GLU A 5 0.62 4.62 -20.83
C GLU A 5 1.83 5.13 -20.05
N ARG A 6 1.65 6.17 -19.23
CA ARG A 6 2.71 6.77 -18.43
C ARG A 6 3.16 5.85 -17.30
N VAL A 7 2.23 5.25 -16.56
CA VAL A 7 2.55 4.29 -15.50
C VAL A 7 3.18 3.03 -16.09
N VAL A 8 2.63 2.49 -17.19
CA VAL A 8 3.21 1.32 -17.88
C VAL A 8 4.63 1.60 -18.38
N ALA A 9 4.92 2.81 -18.85
CA ALA A 9 6.28 3.18 -19.23
C ALA A 9 7.24 3.11 -18.01
N ALA A 10 6.84 3.69 -16.86
CA ALA A 10 7.63 3.64 -15.64
C ALA A 10 7.86 2.20 -15.16
N LEU A 11 6.82 1.36 -15.16
CA LEU A 11 6.91 -0.06 -14.78
C LEU A 11 7.79 -0.89 -15.73
N ASN A 12 8.02 -0.43 -16.96
CA ASN A 12 8.94 -1.03 -17.91
C ASN A 12 10.32 -0.34 -17.92
N HIS A 13 10.65 0.44 -16.90
CA HIS A 13 11.90 1.20 -16.78
C HIS A 13 12.19 2.08 -18.00
N LYS A 14 11.14 2.75 -18.49
CA LYS A 14 11.22 3.67 -19.64
C LYS A 14 10.77 5.05 -19.24
N GLU A 15 11.41 6.05 -19.81
CA GLU A 15 10.98 7.43 -19.68
C GLU A 15 9.65 7.66 -20.42
N ALA A 16 8.68 8.21 -19.69
CA ALA A 16 7.41 8.64 -20.24
C ALA A 16 7.51 10.08 -20.81
N ASP A 17 6.38 10.75 -21.01
CA ASP A 17 6.36 12.19 -21.31
C ASP A 17 6.74 13.04 -20.08
N ARG A 18 6.42 12.55 -18.90
CA ARG A 18 6.80 13.09 -17.58
C ARG A 18 6.81 11.96 -16.53
N VAL A 19 7.37 12.23 -15.37
CA VAL A 19 7.25 11.37 -14.20
C VAL A 19 5.77 11.16 -13.86
N PRO A 20 5.30 9.91 -13.71
CA PRO A 20 3.95 9.63 -13.21
C PRO A 20 3.79 10.11 -11.76
N VAL A 21 2.58 10.47 -11.36
CA VAL A 21 2.28 10.98 -10.02
C VAL A 21 1.16 10.19 -9.38
N TYR A 22 1.42 9.79 -8.14
CA TYR A 22 0.46 9.06 -7.36
C TYR A 22 0.66 9.34 -5.85
N PRO A 23 0.18 10.45 -5.28
CA PRO A 23 0.06 10.56 -3.83
C PRO A 23 -0.94 9.53 -3.34
N ILE A 24 -0.64 8.84 -2.23
CA ILE A 24 -1.52 7.80 -1.69
C ILE A 24 -2.75 8.47 -1.05
N LEU A 25 -3.63 9.00 -1.89
CA LEU A 25 -4.89 9.61 -1.47
C LEU A 25 -5.89 8.52 -1.09
N SER A 26 -6.03 8.26 0.17
CA SER A 26 -6.93 7.29 0.76
C SER A 26 -8.10 8.01 1.44
N GLY A 27 -8.19 7.93 2.76
CA GLY A 27 -9.26 8.49 3.56
C GLY A 27 -9.48 10.00 3.42
N VAL A 28 -8.47 10.78 3.01
CA VAL A 28 -8.63 12.21 2.72
C VAL A 28 -9.68 12.45 1.63
N THR A 29 -9.82 11.53 0.66
CA THR A 29 -10.74 11.67 -0.48
C THR A 29 -12.20 11.77 -0.08
N ARG A 30 -12.59 11.29 1.11
CA ARG A 30 -13.95 11.42 1.65
C ARG A 30 -14.44 12.87 1.67
N LYS A 31 -13.50 13.83 1.85
CA LYS A 31 -13.79 15.27 1.87
C LYS A 31 -14.35 15.75 0.53
N LEU A 32 -13.94 15.15 -0.60
CA LEU A 32 -14.42 15.52 -1.95
C LEU A 32 -15.91 15.19 -2.16
N VAL A 33 -16.44 14.26 -1.40
CA VAL A 33 -17.84 13.84 -1.50
C VAL A 33 -18.65 14.22 -0.26
N GLY A 34 -18.05 14.91 0.71
CA GLY A 34 -18.69 15.35 1.95
C GLY A 34 -19.08 14.20 2.87
N ALA A 35 -18.34 13.09 2.85
CA ALA A 35 -18.60 11.92 3.68
C ALA A 35 -17.78 11.93 4.98
N SER A 36 -18.31 11.29 6.03
CA SER A 36 -17.54 10.94 7.20
C SER A 36 -16.55 9.81 6.90
N TYR A 37 -15.54 9.60 7.75
CA TYR A 37 -14.65 8.46 7.57
C TYR A 37 -15.40 7.12 7.70
N PRO A 38 -16.29 6.92 8.71
CA PRO A 38 -17.11 5.73 8.81
C PRO A 38 -17.98 5.42 7.58
N ASP A 39 -18.59 6.44 6.97
CA ASP A 39 -19.40 6.26 5.76
C ASP A 39 -18.53 5.87 4.58
N TRP A 40 -17.41 6.58 4.39
CA TRP A 40 -16.46 6.30 3.33
C TRP A 40 -15.85 4.89 3.43
N SER A 41 -15.51 4.43 4.65
CA SER A 41 -14.86 3.14 4.86
C SER A 41 -15.80 1.93 4.88
N LYS A 42 -17.12 2.16 4.89
CA LYS A 42 -18.15 1.08 4.95
C LYS A 42 -19.01 0.99 3.69
N ASP A 43 -19.04 2.02 2.87
CA ASP A 43 -19.90 2.10 1.70
C ASP A 43 -19.07 2.14 0.41
N ALA A 44 -19.19 1.11 -0.43
CA ALA A 44 -18.42 0.98 -1.66
C ALA A 44 -18.74 2.07 -2.69
N ASP A 45 -19.97 2.58 -2.74
CA ASP A 45 -20.35 3.64 -3.68
C ASP A 45 -19.72 4.98 -3.26
N ILE A 46 -19.74 5.29 -1.97
CA ILE A 46 -19.10 6.49 -1.43
C ILE A 46 -17.59 6.43 -1.61
N CYS A 47 -16.97 5.30 -1.23
CA CYS A 47 -15.52 5.10 -1.35
C CYS A 47 -15.05 5.20 -2.80
N ALA A 48 -15.64 4.42 -3.71
CA ALA A 48 -15.27 4.43 -5.12
C ALA A 48 -15.49 5.80 -5.77
N LYS A 49 -16.60 6.48 -5.46
CA LYS A 49 -16.86 7.84 -5.95
C LYS A 49 -15.81 8.84 -5.47
N ALA A 50 -15.40 8.77 -4.19
CA ALA A 50 -14.40 9.67 -3.62
C ALA A 50 -13.02 9.48 -4.26
N LEU A 51 -12.58 8.22 -4.38
CA LEU A 51 -11.31 7.88 -5.03
C LEU A 51 -11.30 8.27 -6.51
N LEU A 52 -12.38 7.99 -7.24
CA LEU A 52 -12.52 8.41 -8.63
C LEU A 52 -12.51 9.93 -8.78
N GLN A 53 -13.20 10.64 -7.90
CA GLN A 53 -13.24 12.11 -7.92
C GLN A 53 -11.83 12.69 -7.71
N SER A 54 -11.01 12.11 -6.83
CA SER A 54 -9.64 12.59 -6.62
C SER A 54 -8.77 12.42 -7.87
N GLN A 55 -8.93 11.33 -8.60
CA GLN A 55 -8.20 11.12 -9.85
C GLN A 55 -8.61 12.16 -10.91
N ILE A 56 -9.91 12.43 -11.04
CA ILE A 56 -10.44 13.39 -12.02
C ILE A 56 -10.02 14.83 -11.70
N ASP A 57 -10.18 15.23 -10.44
CA ASP A 57 -9.94 16.62 -10.02
C ASP A 57 -8.46 16.99 -10.04
N TYR A 58 -7.58 16.03 -9.74
CA TYR A 58 -6.13 16.27 -9.63
C TYR A 58 -5.29 15.66 -10.76
N ASP A 59 -5.91 15.01 -11.76
CA ASP A 59 -5.21 14.37 -12.89
C ASP A 59 -4.12 13.40 -12.43
N LEU A 60 -4.48 12.52 -11.48
CA LEU A 60 -3.57 11.51 -10.94
C LEU A 60 -3.34 10.39 -11.95
N ASP A 61 -2.17 9.77 -11.90
CA ASP A 61 -1.81 8.72 -12.86
C ASP A 61 -2.23 7.31 -12.42
N CYS A 62 -2.68 7.13 -11.17
CA CYS A 62 -3.08 5.83 -10.63
C CYS A 62 -4.07 6.02 -9.47
N ILE A 63 -4.84 5.00 -9.15
CA ILE A 63 -5.57 4.86 -7.88
C ILE A 63 -5.11 3.59 -7.18
N VAL A 64 -4.79 3.70 -5.88
CA VAL A 64 -4.60 2.55 -4.99
C VAL A 64 -5.75 2.52 -3.98
N THR A 65 -6.35 1.34 -3.79
CA THR A 65 -7.56 1.22 -2.97
C THR A 65 -7.23 0.94 -1.48
N LEU A 66 -6.32 1.73 -0.91
CA LEU A 66 -6.08 1.72 0.54
C LEU A 66 -7.30 2.32 1.24
N ILE A 67 -8.06 1.50 1.95
CA ILE A 67 -9.20 1.97 2.77
C ILE A 67 -8.68 2.27 4.18
N ASP A 68 -8.23 1.26 4.88
CA ASP A 68 -7.49 1.30 6.14
C ASP A 68 -6.86 -0.09 6.40
N LEU A 69 -6.03 -0.21 7.42
CA LEU A 69 -5.32 -1.46 7.74
C LEU A 69 -6.17 -2.51 8.47
N SER A 70 -7.48 -2.24 8.66
CA SER A 70 -8.38 -3.14 9.41
C SER A 70 -9.36 -3.88 8.52
N VAL A 71 -9.19 -3.83 7.19
CA VAL A 71 -10.12 -4.48 6.25
C VAL A 71 -10.09 -5.99 6.44
N GLU A 72 -8.90 -6.57 6.51
CA GLU A 72 -8.68 -8.02 6.52
C GLU A 72 -9.07 -8.64 7.86
N CYS A 73 -8.72 -8.02 8.99
CA CYS A 73 -8.97 -8.57 10.32
C CYS A 73 -10.47 -8.73 10.66
N ASP A 74 -11.36 -7.99 9.96
CA ASP A 74 -12.82 -8.16 10.05
C ASP A 74 -13.26 -9.62 9.75
N ALA A 75 -12.51 -10.33 8.92
CA ALA A 75 -12.84 -11.72 8.55
C ALA A 75 -12.78 -12.68 9.73
N TRP A 76 -11.95 -12.41 10.72
CA TRP A 76 -11.84 -13.18 11.96
C TRP A 76 -12.71 -12.64 13.10
N GLY A 77 -13.54 -11.62 12.81
CA GLY A 77 -14.47 -11.05 13.78
C GLY A 77 -13.84 -10.04 14.75
N GLN A 78 -12.70 -9.44 14.40
CA GLN A 78 -12.11 -8.38 15.20
C GLN A 78 -13.06 -7.19 15.29
N GLU A 79 -13.42 -6.78 16.51
CA GLU A 79 -14.22 -5.58 16.73
C GLU A 79 -13.41 -4.33 16.34
N LEU A 80 -14.06 -3.42 15.60
CA LEU A 80 -13.44 -2.20 15.09
C LEU A 80 -14.10 -0.96 15.66
N ILE A 81 -13.27 0.04 15.95
CA ILE A 81 -13.67 1.40 16.27
C ILE A 81 -13.63 2.22 14.99
N TYR A 82 -14.63 3.05 14.79
CA TYR A 82 -14.78 3.91 13.62
C TYR A 82 -14.86 5.38 14.06
N PRO A 83 -13.71 6.05 14.22
CA PRO A 83 -13.70 7.48 14.53
C PRO A 83 -14.23 8.31 13.36
N GLU A 84 -14.80 9.48 13.67
CA GLU A 84 -15.42 10.36 12.65
C GLU A 84 -14.44 10.85 11.58
N ASN A 85 -13.21 11.14 11.98
CA ASN A 85 -12.20 11.80 11.13
C ASN A 85 -10.88 11.03 11.02
N GLU A 86 -10.86 9.77 11.41
CA GLU A 86 -9.67 8.92 11.39
C GLU A 86 -10.01 7.54 10.82
N ALA A 87 -8.99 6.80 10.37
CA ALA A 87 -9.12 5.44 9.89
C ALA A 87 -9.72 4.52 10.94
N ALA A 88 -10.51 3.53 10.49
CA ALA A 88 -10.96 2.46 11.37
C ALA A 88 -9.76 1.68 11.90
N HIS A 89 -9.85 1.28 13.16
CA HIS A 89 -8.82 0.50 13.82
C HIS A 89 -9.42 -0.53 14.78
N PRO A 90 -8.68 -1.61 15.14
CA PRO A 90 -9.15 -2.60 16.10
C PRO A 90 -9.49 -1.99 17.47
N ASP A 91 -10.51 -2.53 18.11
CA ASP A 91 -10.69 -2.34 19.56
C ASP A 91 -9.73 -3.28 20.30
N TYR A 92 -8.53 -2.80 20.60
CA TYR A 92 -7.50 -3.58 21.28
C TYR A 92 -7.85 -3.98 22.73
N SER A 93 -8.98 -3.53 23.28
CA SER A 93 -9.51 -4.05 24.53
C SER A 93 -10.24 -5.39 24.34
N ARG A 94 -10.47 -5.80 23.08
CA ARG A 94 -11.23 -7.00 22.69
C ARG A 94 -10.58 -7.71 21.50
N CYS A 95 -9.29 -7.99 21.62
CA CYS A 95 -8.57 -8.71 20.57
C CYS A 95 -9.11 -10.13 20.40
N VAL A 96 -9.15 -10.61 19.18
CA VAL A 96 -9.46 -12.02 18.85
C VAL A 96 -8.41 -12.93 19.46
N ILE A 97 -7.13 -12.55 19.42
CA ILE A 97 -6.03 -13.20 20.12
C ILE A 97 -5.79 -12.40 21.40
N ALA A 98 -6.39 -12.82 22.51
CA ALA A 98 -6.26 -12.15 23.80
C ALA A 98 -4.98 -12.55 24.54
N THR A 99 -4.54 -13.81 24.36
CA THR A 99 -3.30 -14.37 24.93
C THR A 99 -2.60 -15.22 23.88
N GLU A 100 -1.35 -15.60 24.15
CA GLU A 100 -0.54 -16.48 23.30
C GLU A 100 -1.22 -17.84 23.04
N ASP A 101 -2.02 -18.35 23.97
CA ASP A 101 -2.79 -19.58 23.81
C ASP A 101 -3.89 -19.47 22.71
N ASP A 102 -4.22 -18.27 22.28
CA ASP A 102 -5.31 -18.02 21.33
C ASP A 102 -4.89 -18.11 19.85
N TYR A 103 -3.60 -18.23 19.55
CA TYR A 103 -3.13 -18.35 18.16
C TYR A 103 -3.74 -19.56 17.45
N ASP A 104 -3.97 -20.66 18.15
CA ASP A 104 -4.63 -21.87 17.63
C ASP A 104 -6.07 -21.65 17.14
N LYS A 105 -6.71 -20.56 17.54
CA LYS A 105 -8.06 -20.17 17.09
C LYS A 105 -8.05 -19.57 15.68
N ILE A 106 -6.92 -19.05 15.24
CA ILE A 106 -6.80 -18.50 13.91
C ILE A 106 -6.76 -19.64 12.90
N LYS A 107 -7.79 -19.68 12.06
CA LYS A 107 -7.92 -20.66 10.97
C LYS A 107 -8.29 -19.93 9.70
N LYS A 108 -8.00 -20.54 8.55
CA LYS A 108 -8.48 -20.06 7.26
C LYS A 108 -10.00 -19.81 7.33
N VAL A 109 -10.43 -18.64 6.86
CA VAL A 109 -11.84 -18.26 6.77
C VAL A 109 -12.22 -17.97 5.33
N ASP A 110 -13.51 -18.02 5.05
CA ASP A 110 -14.02 -17.59 3.75
C ASP A 110 -14.11 -16.06 3.74
N TYR A 111 -13.30 -15.36 2.94
CA TYR A 111 -13.31 -13.91 2.82
C TYR A 111 -14.70 -13.33 2.54
N ARG A 112 -15.60 -14.11 1.90
CA ARG A 112 -16.98 -13.70 1.59
C ARG A 112 -17.85 -13.49 2.85
N THR A 113 -17.41 -13.96 4.00
CA THR A 113 -18.09 -13.72 5.28
C THR A 113 -17.75 -12.36 5.86
N SER A 114 -16.64 -11.73 5.46
CA SER A 114 -16.27 -10.38 5.85
C SER A 114 -16.97 -9.33 5.00
N LYS A 115 -17.71 -8.46 5.65
CA LYS A 115 -18.37 -7.34 4.97
C LYS A 115 -17.36 -6.35 4.41
N ARG A 116 -16.23 -6.16 5.08
CA ARG A 116 -15.20 -5.21 4.69
C ARG A 116 -14.39 -5.70 3.50
N MET A 117 -13.99 -6.97 3.48
CA MET A 117 -13.32 -7.55 2.32
C MET A 117 -14.24 -7.55 1.08
N MET A 118 -15.52 -7.88 1.26
CA MET A 118 -16.51 -7.81 0.16
C MET A 118 -16.74 -6.37 -0.32
N MET A 119 -16.80 -5.41 0.60
CA MET A 119 -16.89 -3.98 0.26
C MET A 119 -15.67 -3.53 -0.57
N HIS A 120 -14.46 -3.90 -0.17
CA HIS A 120 -13.24 -3.56 -0.91
C HIS A 120 -13.24 -4.17 -2.33
N ILE A 121 -13.66 -5.43 -2.49
CA ILE A 121 -13.83 -6.06 -3.82
C ILE A 121 -14.82 -5.23 -4.68
N ASP A 122 -15.92 -4.77 -4.09
CA ASP A 122 -16.92 -3.95 -4.83
C ASP A 122 -16.34 -2.57 -5.20
N VAL A 123 -15.54 -1.95 -4.34
CA VAL A 123 -14.78 -0.72 -4.66
C VAL A 123 -13.86 -0.95 -5.86
N CYS A 124 -13.05 -2.02 -5.85
CA CYS A 124 -12.18 -2.37 -6.96
C CYS A 124 -12.96 -2.51 -8.28
N LYS A 125 -14.05 -3.25 -8.25
CA LYS A 125 -14.92 -3.45 -9.42
C LYS A 125 -15.48 -2.14 -9.97
N LYS A 126 -16.03 -1.28 -9.09
CA LYS A 126 -16.60 0.03 -9.48
C LYS A 126 -15.54 0.94 -10.09
N LEU A 127 -14.33 0.98 -9.52
CA LEU A 127 -13.23 1.78 -10.05
C LEU A 127 -12.75 1.26 -11.41
N VAL A 128 -12.61 -0.04 -11.61
CA VAL A 128 -12.22 -0.63 -12.89
C VAL A 128 -13.26 -0.30 -13.97
N GLU A 129 -14.56 -0.45 -13.68
CA GLU A 129 -15.65 -0.09 -14.58
C GLU A 129 -15.62 1.40 -14.94
N ALA A 130 -15.29 2.29 -13.99
CA ALA A 130 -15.21 3.72 -14.20
C ALA A 130 -13.95 4.14 -14.95
N ALA A 131 -12.80 3.52 -14.67
CA ALA A 131 -11.50 3.83 -15.26
C ALA A 131 -11.43 3.51 -16.76
N LYS A 132 -12.16 2.51 -17.24
CA LYS A 132 -12.22 2.10 -18.66
C LYS A 132 -10.83 1.91 -19.32
N GLY A 133 -9.81 1.59 -18.53
CA GLY A 133 -8.43 1.43 -18.99
C GLY A 133 -7.66 2.75 -19.20
N GLU A 134 -8.19 3.90 -18.80
CA GLU A 134 -7.52 5.20 -18.92
C GLU A 134 -6.37 5.37 -17.89
N PHE A 135 -6.50 4.75 -16.73
CA PHE A 135 -5.53 4.74 -15.64
C PHE A 135 -5.58 3.42 -14.86
N PRO A 136 -4.48 2.99 -14.24
CA PRO A 136 -4.45 1.76 -13.47
C PRO A 136 -5.15 1.90 -12.11
N ILE A 137 -5.80 0.80 -11.71
CA ILE A 137 -6.33 0.57 -10.37
C ILE A 137 -5.48 -0.52 -9.72
N ILE A 138 -4.86 -0.23 -8.60
CA ILE A 138 -4.07 -1.16 -7.80
C ILE A 138 -4.80 -1.40 -6.48
N ALA A 139 -5.09 -2.65 -6.18
CA ALA A 139 -5.70 -2.99 -4.89
C ALA A 139 -4.64 -2.97 -3.79
N PHE A 140 -5.04 -2.60 -2.57
CA PHE A 140 -4.17 -2.63 -1.40
C PHE A 140 -4.61 -3.73 -0.46
N VAL A 141 -3.67 -4.54 0.01
CA VAL A 141 -3.92 -5.67 0.93
C VAL A 141 -2.86 -5.67 2.02
N PHE A 142 -3.28 -5.70 3.26
CA PHE A 142 -2.36 -5.83 4.38
C PHE A 142 -1.80 -7.25 4.44
N GLY A 143 -0.49 -7.39 4.61
CA GLY A 143 0.20 -8.67 4.62
C GLY A 143 -0.18 -9.57 5.81
N PRO A 144 0.30 -10.83 5.83
CA PRO A 144 -0.09 -11.80 6.84
C PRO A 144 0.25 -11.37 8.27
N LEU A 145 1.49 -10.95 8.53
CA LEU A 145 1.88 -10.44 9.86
C LEU A 145 1.17 -9.13 10.21
N GLY A 146 0.97 -8.27 9.21
CA GLY A 146 0.20 -7.04 9.37
C GLY A 146 -1.22 -7.34 9.83
N THR A 147 -1.93 -8.23 9.14
CA THR A 147 -3.27 -8.67 9.51
C THR A 147 -3.29 -9.32 10.90
N LEU A 148 -2.30 -10.16 11.21
CA LEU A 148 -2.18 -10.81 12.52
C LEU A 148 -2.01 -9.78 13.64
N SER A 149 -1.23 -8.71 13.41
CA SER A 149 -1.04 -7.63 14.39
C SER A 149 -2.33 -6.88 14.73
N MET A 150 -3.30 -6.86 13.80
CA MET A 150 -4.63 -6.28 14.05
C MET A 150 -5.53 -7.20 14.89
N LEU A 151 -5.20 -8.49 14.98
CA LEU A 151 -5.95 -9.49 15.78
C LEU A 151 -5.38 -9.65 17.20
N ARG A 152 -4.08 -9.34 17.40
CA ARG A 152 -3.37 -9.56 18.67
C ARG A 152 -3.05 -8.28 19.43
N ASN A 153 -2.86 -7.18 18.81
CA ASN A 153 -2.16 -5.97 19.24
C ASN A 153 -0.65 -6.06 18.91
N GLN A 154 -0.15 -5.01 18.31
CA GLN A 154 1.23 -4.99 17.81
C GLN A 154 2.28 -5.27 18.88
N GLN A 155 2.15 -4.62 20.05
CA GLN A 155 3.15 -4.74 21.11
C GLN A 155 3.26 -6.18 21.62
N GLU A 156 2.12 -6.82 21.85
CA GLU A 156 2.09 -8.21 22.31
C GLU A 156 2.62 -9.14 21.22
N MET A 157 2.19 -8.95 19.98
CA MET A 157 2.66 -9.75 18.86
C MET A 157 4.18 -9.70 18.66
N TYR A 158 4.82 -8.54 18.88
CA TYR A 158 6.29 -8.45 18.78
C TYR A 158 6.99 -9.32 19.83
N MET A 159 6.45 -9.41 21.02
CA MET A 159 6.95 -10.31 22.05
C MET A 159 6.72 -11.79 21.66
N ASP A 160 5.52 -12.09 21.17
CA ASP A 160 5.14 -13.43 20.74
C ASP A 160 5.99 -13.92 19.55
N CYS A 161 6.44 -13.02 18.66
CA CYS A 161 7.40 -13.39 17.60
C CYS A 161 8.73 -13.94 18.14
N ILE A 162 9.11 -13.57 19.37
CA ILE A 162 10.32 -14.06 20.04
C ILE A 162 10.03 -15.29 20.88
N ASP A 163 8.93 -15.24 21.63
CA ASP A 163 8.62 -16.26 22.65
C ASP A 163 7.87 -17.45 22.06
N GLU A 164 7.00 -17.25 21.05
CA GLU A 164 6.13 -18.24 20.43
C GLU A 164 6.17 -18.21 18.88
N PRO A 165 7.35 -18.20 18.22
CA PRO A 165 7.45 -17.97 16.77
C PRO A 165 6.70 -18.99 15.93
N GLU A 166 6.62 -20.26 16.37
CA GLU A 166 5.88 -21.28 15.63
C GLU A 166 4.37 -21.03 15.66
N ALA A 167 3.81 -20.55 16.77
CA ALA A 167 2.39 -20.22 16.88
C ALA A 167 2.04 -18.98 16.03
N VAL A 168 2.90 -17.96 16.05
CA VAL A 168 2.79 -16.78 15.21
C VAL A 168 2.82 -17.15 13.74
N HIS A 169 3.82 -17.93 13.31
CA HIS A 169 3.96 -18.38 11.92
C HIS A 169 2.76 -19.21 11.46
N GLN A 170 2.28 -20.16 12.28
CA GLN A 170 1.12 -20.99 11.95
C GLN A 170 -0.14 -20.13 11.76
N ALA A 171 -0.38 -19.16 12.64
CA ALA A 171 -1.52 -18.26 12.50
C ALA A 171 -1.40 -17.36 11.26
N ALA A 172 -0.21 -16.81 11.00
CA ALA A 172 0.07 -16.05 9.78
C ALA A 172 -0.15 -16.88 8.51
N TRP A 173 0.21 -18.16 8.53
CA TRP A 173 -0.05 -19.10 7.43
C TRP A 173 -1.55 -19.29 7.18
N GLU A 174 -2.36 -19.48 8.22
CA GLU A 174 -3.83 -19.60 8.09
C GLU A 174 -4.46 -18.31 7.53
N ILE A 175 -3.95 -17.15 7.97
CA ILE A 175 -4.33 -15.84 7.41
C ILE A 175 -3.97 -15.79 5.92
N ASN A 176 -2.74 -16.18 5.57
CA ASN A 176 -2.25 -16.18 4.21
C ASN A 176 -3.15 -16.99 3.26
N GLU A 177 -3.61 -18.17 3.69
CA GLU A 177 -4.55 -18.98 2.91
C GLU A 177 -5.87 -18.27 2.61
N THR A 178 -6.34 -17.41 3.51
CA THR A 178 -7.50 -16.54 3.28
C THR A 178 -7.15 -15.41 2.32
N LEU A 179 -6.00 -14.74 2.51
CA LEU A 179 -5.53 -13.65 1.67
C LEU A 179 -5.29 -14.09 0.23
N LYS A 180 -4.85 -15.32 -0.01
CA LYS A 180 -4.72 -15.89 -1.37
C LYS A 180 -6.06 -15.98 -2.09
N ASP A 181 -7.09 -16.49 -1.44
CA ASP A 181 -8.43 -16.58 -2.03
C ASP A 181 -9.02 -15.17 -2.24
N TYR A 182 -8.77 -14.26 -1.31
CA TYR A 182 -9.14 -12.85 -1.42
C TYR A 182 -8.43 -12.14 -2.58
N SER A 183 -7.12 -12.34 -2.73
CA SER A 183 -6.32 -11.80 -3.84
C SER A 183 -6.83 -12.27 -5.20
N LYS A 184 -7.20 -13.56 -5.34
CA LYS A 184 -7.83 -14.07 -6.57
C LYS A 184 -9.15 -13.37 -6.87
N ALA A 185 -9.96 -13.12 -5.85
CA ALA A 185 -11.24 -12.42 -6.03
C ALA A 185 -11.05 -10.95 -6.40
N ILE A 186 -10.06 -10.28 -5.81
CA ILE A 186 -9.67 -8.92 -6.20
C ILE A 186 -9.22 -8.89 -7.66
N MET A 187 -8.31 -9.78 -8.07
CA MET A 187 -7.83 -9.85 -9.45
C MET A 187 -8.96 -10.12 -10.46
N ALA A 188 -9.96 -10.90 -10.08
CA ALA A 188 -11.14 -11.16 -10.91
C ALA A 188 -11.99 -9.91 -11.18
N THR A 189 -11.81 -8.81 -10.45
CA THR A 189 -12.46 -7.52 -10.73
C THR A 189 -11.86 -6.78 -11.92
N GLY A 190 -10.65 -7.15 -12.35
CA GLY A 190 -9.92 -6.51 -13.45
C GLY A 190 -8.94 -5.41 -13.02
N VAL A 191 -8.60 -5.30 -11.76
CA VAL A 191 -7.50 -4.43 -11.30
C VAL A 191 -6.18 -4.85 -11.93
N GLN A 192 -5.22 -3.93 -12.09
CA GLN A 192 -3.96 -4.21 -12.75
C GLN A 192 -2.97 -4.96 -11.85
N GLY A 193 -3.16 -4.91 -10.53
CA GLY A 193 -2.30 -5.62 -9.59
C GLY A 193 -2.73 -5.40 -8.15
N ILE A 194 -1.94 -5.97 -7.23
CA ILE A 194 -2.14 -5.84 -5.79
C ILE A 194 -0.86 -5.28 -5.17
N MET A 195 -1.01 -4.28 -4.31
CA MET A 195 0.01 -3.73 -3.45
C MET A 195 -0.15 -4.35 -2.06
N PHE A 196 0.82 -5.18 -1.69
CA PHE A 196 0.86 -5.79 -0.36
C PHE A 196 1.65 -4.89 0.59
N ASP A 197 1.06 -4.57 1.73
CA ASP A 197 1.79 -3.91 2.80
C ASP A 197 2.55 -4.95 3.63
N THR A 198 3.87 -4.90 3.53
CA THR A 198 4.81 -5.80 4.20
C THR A 198 5.67 -5.05 5.21
N LEU A 199 5.03 -4.21 6.02
CA LEU A 199 5.67 -3.31 6.98
C LEU A 199 6.67 -4.03 7.90
N PHE A 200 6.44 -5.30 8.20
CA PHE A 200 7.30 -6.11 9.07
C PHE A 200 8.68 -6.40 8.46
N ALA A 201 8.84 -6.27 7.14
CA ALA A 201 10.12 -6.38 6.44
C ALA A 201 10.98 -5.13 6.62
N SER A 202 11.20 -4.68 7.87
CA SER A 202 11.97 -3.49 8.19
C SER A 202 12.69 -3.60 9.53
N GLY A 203 13.91 -3.04 9.59
CA GLY A 203 14.75 -3.03 10.78
C GLY A 203 14.18 -2.24 11.95
N SER A 204 13.22 -1.35 11.69
CA SER A 204 12.48 -0.66 12.75
C SER A 204 11.51 -1.57 13.52
N ILE A 205 11.24 -2.79 13.02
CA ILE A 205 10.27 -3.73 13.62
C ILE A 205 10.95 -5.02 14.06
N MET A 206 11.64 -5.74 13.17
CA MET A 206 12.30 -7.01 13.49
C MET A 206 13.54 -7.22 12.62
N SER A 207 14.36 -8.24 12.93
CA SER A 207 15.51 -8.57 12.09
C SER A 207 15.08 -9.17 10.75
N LYS A 208 15.96 -9.06 9.76
CA LYS A 208 15.73 -9.61 8.40
C LYS A 208 15.51 -11.13 8.43
N GLU A 209 16.28 -11.83 9.25
CA GLU A 209 16.17 -13.27 9.44
C GLU A 209 14.84 -13.64 10.05
N MET A 210 14.41 -12.97 11.11
CA MET A 210 13.12 -13.21 11.76
C MET A 210 11.96 -12.95 10.80
N TRP A 211 12.01 -11.88 10.02
CA TRP A 211 10.99 -11.61 9.01
C TRP A 211 10.94 -12.72 7.94
N ASP A 212 12.11 -13.15 7.43
CA ASP A 212 12.18 -14.19 6.38
C ASP A 212 11.61 -15.54 6.90
N GLU A 213 11.86 -15.87 8.16
CA GLU A 213 11.35 -17.07 8.83
C GLU A 213 9.83 -17.01 9.08
N LEU A 214 9.31 -15.86 9.50
CA LEU A 214 7.90 -15.72 9.88
C LEU A 214 6.96 -15.38 8.71
N GLU A 215 7.42 -14.60 7.72
CA GLU A 215 6.55 -14.08 6.66
C GLU A 215 7.09 -14.31 5.25
N GLY A 216 8.40 -14.53 5.08
CA GLY A 216 9.02 -14.55 3.75
C GLY A 216 8.37 -15.50 2.75
N GLU A 217 8.11 -16.75 3.11
CA GLU A 217 7.43 -17.73 2.24
C GLU A 217 5.95 -17.37 2.01
N LEU A 218 5.29 -16.75 2.99
CA LEU A 218 3.88 -16.39 2.91
C LEU A 218 3.66 -15.28 1.88
N VAL A 219 4.49 -14.23 1.90
CA VAL A 219 4.37 -13.15 0.92
C VAL A 219 4.83 -13.57 -0.48
N GLU A 220 5.79 -14.50 -0.59
CA GLU A 220 6.15 -15.14 -1.85
C GLU A 220 4.95 -15.86 -2.48
N ASP A 221 4.19 -16.59 -1.68
CA ASP A 221 2.99 -17.31 -2.10
C ASP A 221 1.86 -16.35 -2.51
N LEU A 222 1.66 -15.23 -1.81
CA LEU A 222 0.74 -14.16 -2.22
C LEU A 222 1.14 -13.53 -3.56
N ALA A 223 2.43 -13.23 -3.72
CA ALA A 223 2.96 -12.67 -4.96
C ALA A 223 2.74 -13.64 -6.14
N ASN A 224 3.04 -14.92 -5.95
CA ASN A 224 2.80 -15.95 -6.96
C ASN A 224 1.31 -16.09 -7.30
N THR A 225 0.44 -16.13 -6.28
CA THR A 225 -1.01 -16.17 -6.45
C THR A 225 -1.53 -15.00 -7.30
N THR A 226 -1.00 -13.79 -7.07
CA THR A 226 -1.38 -12.59 -7.84
C THR A 226 -0.93 -12.69 -9.29
N ARG A 227 0.32 -13.14 -9.55
CA ARG A 227 0.83 -13.35 -10.92
C ARG A 227 0.09 -14.43 -11.67
N GLU A 228 -0.22 -15.55 -11.04
CA GLU A 228 -1.01 -16.62 -11.63
C GLU A 228 -2.41 -16.14 -12.04
N ALA A 229 -2.96 -15.16 -11.32
CA ALA A 229 -4.20 -14.48 -11.69
C ALA A 229 -4.02 -13.37 -12.75
N GLY A 230 -2.80 -13.18 -13.27
CA GLY A 230 -2.48 -12.21 -14.33
C GLY A 230 -2.22 -10.78 -13.82
N GLY A 231 -2.01 -10.60 -12.51
CA GLY A 231 -1.76 -9.30 -11.89
C GLY A 231 -0.29 -8.95 -11.71
N MET A 232 -0.01 -7.66 -11.61
CA MET A 232 1.26 -7.12 -11.14
C MET A 232 1.32 -7.16 -9.61
N VAL A 233 2.54 -7.28 -9.08
CA VAL A 233 2.80 -7.31 -7.64
C VAL A 233 3.49 -6.03 -7.22
N PHE A 234 2.91 -5.32 -6.28
CA PHE A 234 3.50 -4.16 -5.66
C PHE A 234 3.73 -4.42 -4.17
N ILE A 235 4.68 -3.70 -3.61
CA ILE A 235 4.96 -3.68 -2.17
C ILE A 235 4.73 -2.26 -1.66
N HIS A 236 4.14 -2.13 -0.49
CA HIS A 236 4.22 -0.93 0.34
C HIS A 236 4.97 -1.26 1.62
N ASN A 237 5.96 -0.43 1.95
CA ASN A 237 6.63 -0.50 3.24
C ASN A 237 7.16 0.90 3.61
N CYS A 238 6.56 1.53 4.61
CA CYS A 238 6.96 2.85 5.09
C CYS A 238 7.78 2.80 6.41
N GLY A 239 8.29 1.62 6.77
CA GLY A 239 9.20 1.44 7.92
C GLY A 239 10.57 2.06 7.70
N GLY A 240 11.39 2.09 8.73
CA GLY A 240 12.81 2.44 8.65
C GLY A 240 13.66 1.20 8.39
N ASP A 241 14.79 1.37 7.69
CA ASP A 241 15.71 0.27 7.38
C ASP A 241 14.99 -0.90 6.67
N ILE A 242 14.31 -0.59 5.55
CA ILE A 242 13.49 -1.53 4.79
C ILE A 242 14.37 -2.57 4.11
N TYR A 243 13.99 -3.84 4.15
CA TYR A 243 14.73 -4.96 3.55
C TYR A 243 14.37 -5.17 2.09
N PHE A 244 14.85 -4.28 1.18
CA PHE A 244 14.56 -4.39 -0.25
C PHE A 244 15.07 -5.68 -0.87
N ASP A 245 16.30 -6.06 -0.56
CA ASP A 245 16.94 -7.27 -1.07
C ASP A 245 16.13 -8.54 -0.76
N ALA A 246 15.65 -8.66 0.49
CA ALA A 246 14.85 -9.80 0.93
C ALA A 246 13.46 -9.80 0.28
N GLN A 247 12.79 -8.65 0.25
CA GLN A 247 11.46 -8.52 -0.38
C GLN A 247 11.51 -8.74 -1.90
N ILE A 248 12.51 -8.19 -2.59
CA ILE A 248 12.71 -8.41 -4.03
C ILE A 248 12.96 -9.88 -4.32
N LYS A 249 13.80 -10.54 -3.52
CA LYS A 249 14.09 -11.97 -3.65
C LYS A 249 12.85 -12.84 -3.50
N ARG A 250 11.95 -12.51 -2.56
CA ARG A 250 10.73 -13.27 -2.28
C ARG A 250 9.61 -12.95 -3.25
N MET A 251 9.36 -11.68 -3.48
CA MET A 251 8.14 -11.24 -4.15
C MET A 251 8.35 -10.82 -5.61
N HIS A 252 9.58 -10.52 -6.05
CA HIS A 252 9.89 -9.99 -7.40
C HIS A 252 8.94 -8.87 -7.82
N PRO A 253 8.77 -7.78 -7.02
CA PRO A 253 7.73 -6.79 -7.23
C PRO A 253 7.96 -5.96 -8.49
N ASP A 254 6.88 -5.62 -9.19
CA ASP A 254 6.88 -4.66 -10.30
C ASP A 254 7.14 -3.23 -9.81
N GLY A 255 6.81 -2.93 -8.55
CA GLY A 255 7.11 -1.65 -7.90
C GLY A 255 7.09 -1.73 -6.38
N ILE A 256 7.92 -0.92 -5.74
CA ILE A 256 7.97 -0.77 -4.27
C ILE A 256 7.65 0.68 -3.90
N SER A 257 6.61 0.86 -3.09
CA SER A 257 6.24 2.12 -2.45
C SER A 257 6.88 2.21 -1.08
N PHE A 258 7.66 3.27 -0.82
CA PHE A 258 8.46 3.38 0.38
C PHE A 258 8.70 4.84 0.80
N LEU A 259 9.15 5.05 2.06
CA LEU A 259 9.36 6.38 2.63
C LEU A 259 10.83 6.70 2.86
N TYR A 260 11.62 5.74 3.31
CA TYR A 260 13.03 5.91 3.68
C TYR A 260 13.92 5.03 2.80
N PRO A 261 15.20 5.39 2.59
CA PRO A 261 16.14 4.50 1.94
C PRO A 261 16.17 3.12 2.61
N PRO A 262 16.38 2.02 1.84
CA PRO A 262 16.50 0.68 2.41
C PRO A 262 17.75 0.53 3.31
N ASP A 263 17.77 -0.52 4.13
CA ASP A 263 18.79 -0.80 5.16
C ASP A 263 20.23 -0.83 4.63
N ASP A 264 20.40 -1.08 3.35
CA ASP A 264 21.66 -1.26 2.67
C ASP A 264 21.99 -0.16 1.65
N CYS A 265 21.32 1.01 1.77
CA CYS A 265 21.56 2.23 0.97
C CYS A 265 21.65 3.47 1.88
N GLU A 266 22.61 4.35 1.60
CA GLU A 266 22.78 5.59 2.39
C GLU A 266 21.72 6.66 2.02
N ASP A 267 21.27 6.65 0.74
CA ASP A 267 20.32 7.63 0.21
C ASP A 267 19.49 7.07 -0.97
N PHE A 268 18.62 7.89 -1.54
CA PHE A 268 17.80 7.49 -2.69
C PHE A 268 18.59 7.37 -4.00
N ILE A 269 19.75 8.02 -4.14
CA ILE A 269 20.63 7.87 -5.30
C ILE A 269 21.19 6.46 -5.31
N GLU A 270 21.76 6.02 -4.19
CA GLU A 270 22.27 4.65 -4.06
C GLU A 270 21.14 3.61 -4.21
N CYS A 271 19.95 3.89 -3.65
CA CYS A 271 18.78 3.04 -3.85
C CYS A 271 18.41 2.92 -5.33
N LYS A 272 18.43 4.03 -6.09
CA LYS A 272 18.17 4.02 -7.53
C LYS A 272 19.23 3.25 -8.31
N GLU A 273 20.49 3.43 -7.98
CA GLU A 273 21.60 2.71 -8.63
C GLU A 273 21.53 1.20 -8.38
N LYS A 274 21.15 0.79 -7.18
CA LYS A 274 21.16 -0.61 -6.77
C LYS A 274 19.90 -1.38 -7.18
N TYR A 275 18.74 -0.74 -7.07
CA TYR A 275 17.45 -1.40 -7.22
C TYR A 275 16.61 -0.91 -8.40
N GLY A 276 16.96 0.23 -9.00
CA GLY A 276 16.18 0.85 -10.05
C GLY A 276 15.99 0.03 -11.33
N ASP A 277 16.83 -0.99 -11.57
CA ASP A 277 16.69 -1.94 -12.67
C ASP A 277 15.90 -3.21 -12.30
N GLN A 278 15.64 -3.42 -11.00
CA GLN A 278 14.97 -4.61 -10.49
C GLN A 278 13.50 -4.38 -10.20
N THR A 279 13.12 -3.15 -9.84
CA THR A 279 11.76 -2.77 -9.48
C THR A 279 11.53 -1.27 -9.73
N THR A 280 10.29 -0.87 -9.96
CA THR A 280 9.94 0.55 -10.04
C THR A 280 9.90 1.15 -8.64
N LEU A 281 10.62 2.25 -8.43
CA LEU A 281 10.65 2.99 -7.18
C LEU A 281 9.44 3.93 -7.10
N ILE A 282 8.66 3.86 -6.01
CA ILE A 282 7.43 4.64 -5.83
C ILE A 282 7.53 5.39 -4.50
N GLY A 283 7.52 6.70 -4.53
CA GLY A 283 7.60 7.48 -3.31
C GLY A 283 8.35 8.80 -3.55
N CYS A 284 9.01 9.35 -2.65
CA CYS A 284 9.19 9.09 -1.20
C CYS A 284 8.93 10.40 -0.42
N VAL A 285 7.98 11.23 -0.93
CA VAL A 285 7.68 12.51 -0.29
C VAL A 285 7.01 12.27 1.06
N ALA A 286 7.52 12.90 2.11
CA ALA A 286 7.05 12.64 3.46
C ALA A 286 5.62 13.15 3.68
N PRO A 287 4.68 12.32 4.20
CA PRO A 287 3.33 12.77 4.53
C PRO A 287 3.31 13.91 5.57
N THR A 288 4.31 13.97 6.44
CA THR A 288 4.45 15.06 7.42
C THR A 288 4.69 16.41 6.74
N THR A 289 5.39 16.44 5.61
CA THR A 289 5.58 17.67 4.82
C THR A 289 4.26 18.08 4.17
N ALA A 290 3.42 17.13 3.74
CA ALA A 290 2.08 17.43 3.24
C ALA A 290 1.17 18.06 4.31
N ALA A 291 1.30 17.63 5.58
CA ALA A 291 0.45 18.10 6.67
C ALA A 291 0.93 19.40 7.33
N LEU A 292 2.23 19.59 7.44
CA LEU A 292 2.85 20.61 8.31
C LEU A 292 3.89 21.47 7.58
N GLY A 293 4.32 21.09 6.38
CA GLY A 293 5.31 21.82 5.59
C GLY A 293 4.75 23.07 4.92
N THR A 294 5.67 23.93 4.45
CA THR A 294 5.32 25.03 3.56
C THR A 294 5.30 24.55 2.11
N ASP A 295 4.68 25.33 1.23
CA ASP A 295 4.67 25.05 -0.22
C ASP A 295 6.09 24.92 -0.79
N GLU A 296 7.03 25.74 -0.32
CA GLU A 296 8.43 25.69 -0.75
C GLU A 296 9.13 24.40 -0.29
N ALA A 297 8.86 23.95 0.92
CA ALA A 297 9.41 22.68 1.47
C ALA A 297 8.86 21.50 0.69
N TRP A 298 7.56 21.50 0.40
CA TRP A 298 6.90 20.48 -0.40
C TRP A 298 7.45 20.41 -1.83
N GLU A 299 7.56 21.58 -2.49
CA GLU A 299 8.13 21.66 -3.84
C GLU A 299 9.60 21.19 -3.86
N ALA A 300 10.40 21.58 -2.87
CA ALA A 300 11.80 21.16 -2.77
C ALA A 300 11.95 19.65 -2.60
N GLU A 301 11.09 19.03 -1.78
CA GLU A 301 11.12 17.59 -1.55
C GLU A 301 10.66 16.80 -2.78
N CYS A 302 9.60 17.24 -3.46
CA CYS A 302 9.16 16.65 -4.73
C CYS A 302 10.26 16.71 -5.80
N LYS A 303 10.91 17.87 -5.96
CA LYS A 303 12.02 18.03 -6.93
C LYS A 303 13.21 17.17 -6.57
N LYS A 304 13.59 17.10 -5.29
CA LYS A 304 14.67 16.24 -4.82
C LYS A 304 14.42 14.78 -5.22
N ASN A 305 13.22 14.26 -4.97
CA ASN A 305 12.87 12.88 -5.34
C ASN A 305 12.94 12.65 -6.86
N ILE A 306 12.51 13.62 -7.66
CA ILE A 306 12.63 13.56 -9.12
C ILE A 306 14.10 13.53 -9.55
N ASP A 307 14.93 14.44 -9.00
CA ASP A 307 16.36 14.55 -9.35
C ASP A 307 17.15 13.27 -8.99
N GLU A 308 16.82 12.66 -7.85
CA GLU A 308 17.54 11.48 -7.36
C GLU A 308 17.08 10.18 -8.00
N MET A 309 15.81 10.05 -8.43
CA MET A 309 15.26 8.74 -8.83
C MET A 309 14.66 8.68 -10.24
N ALA A 310 14.37 9.80 -10.90
CA ALA A 310 13.61 9.74 -12.15
C ALA A 310 14.45 9.38 -13.39
N ALA A 311 15.73 9.70 -13.41
CA ALA A 311 16.57 9.50 -14.60
C ALA A 311 16.51 8.05 -15.11
N GLY A 312 16.31 7.88 -16.42
CA GLY A 312 16.19 6.58 -17.07
C GLY A 312 14.85 5.87 -16.88
N GLY A 313 13.84 6.51 -16.25
CA GLY A 313 12.55 5.91 -15.98
C GLY A 313 12.54 5.05 -14.70
N GLY A 314 11.55 4.17 -14.54
CA GLY A 314 11.44 3.29 -13.34
C GLY A 314 11.19 4.04 -12.03
N PHE A 315 10.50 5.19 -12.10
CA PHE A 315 10.14 5.99 -10.93
C PHE A 315 8.73 6.55 -11.05
N ILE A 316 8.00 6.55 -9.94
CA ILE A 316 6.68 7.20 -9.79
C ILE A 316 6.76 8.12 -8.57
N LEU A 317 6.52 9.40 -8.76
CA LEU A 317 6.50 10.38 -7.68
C LEU A 317 5.23 10.17 -6.83
N ALA A 318 5.41 9.88 -5.57
CA ALA A 318 4.34 9.60 -4.63
C ALA A 318 4.67 10.14 -3.23
N THR A 319 3.69 10.16 -2.34
CA THR A 319 3.97 10.19 -0.91
C THR A 319 4.53 8.83 -0.48
N GLY A 320 5.48 8.83 0.45
CA GLY A 320 6.10 7.57 0.92
C GLY A 320 5.21 6.74 1.85
N CYS A 321 4.05 7.28 2.23
CA CYS A 321 2.97 6.60 2.95
C CYS A 321 1.65 7.31 2.64
N GLU A 322 0.55 6.90 3.29
CA GLU A 322 -0.77 7.51 3.14
C GLU A 322 -0.71 9.04 3.31
N TYR A 323 -1.34 9.75 2.36
CA TYR A 323 -1.53 11.20 2.47
C TYR A 323 -2.41 11.51 3.69
N PRO A 324 -2.05 12.48 4.54
CA PRO A 324 -2.75 12.70 5.80
C PRO A 324 -4.25 12.93 5.64
N ALA A 325 -5.06 12.13 6.32
CA ALA A 325 -6.52 12.07 6.15
C ALA A 325 -7.26 13.39 6.41
N ASN A 326 -6.64 14.32 7.14
CA ASN A 326 -7.21 15.62 7.47
C ASN A 326 -6.47 16.80 6.81
N ALA A 327 -5.41 16.55 6.00
CA ALA A 327 -4.73 17.59 5.25
C ALA A 327 -5.63 18.15 4.11
N GLU A 328 -5.26 19.30 3.62
CA GLU A 328 -5.90 19.89 2.43
C GLU A 328 -5.26 19.33 1.15
N PHE A 329 -5.91 19.52 0.00
CA PHE A 329 -5.49 18.90 -1.25
C PHE A 329 -4.48 19.72 -2.06
N GLU A 330 -4.12 20.92 -1.58
CA GLU A 330 -3.23 21.82 -2.28
C GLU A 330 -1.89 21.17 -2.61
N HIS A 331 -1.29 20.46 -1.66
CA HIS A 331 -0.03 19.77 -1.87
C HIS A 331 -0.18 18.59 -2.85
N ALA A 332 -1.31 17.89 -2.86
CA ALA A 332 -1.58 16.85 -3.85
C ALA A 332 -1.64 17.43 -5.27
N GLN A 333 -2.32 18.56 -5.46
CA GLN A 333 -2.34 19.29 -6.73
C GLN A 333 -0.95 19.79 -7.12
N GLN A 334 -0.23 20.38 -6.18
CA GLN A 334 1.13 20.88 -6.43
C GLN A 334 2.09 19.77 -6.87
N MET A 335 1.98 18.54 -6.30
CA MET A 335 2.80 17.41 -6.71
C MET A 335 2.61 17.09 -8.21
N VAL A 336 1.37 17.10 -8.69
CA VAL A 336 1.04 16.90 -10.10
C VAL A 336 1.59 18.05 -10.95
N ASP A 337 1.43 19.30 -10.50
CA ASP A 337 1.91 20.48 -11.21
C ASP A 337 3.44 20.53 -11.28
N ILE A 338 4.13 20.08 -10.24
CA ILE A 338 5.60 19.93 -10.21
C ILE A 338 6.04 18.89 -11.24
N ALA A 339 5.41 17.72 -11.26
CA ALA A 339 5.75 16.71 -12.26
C ALA A 339 5.50 17.19 -13.70
N LYS A 340 4.44 17.95 -13.94
CA LYS A 340 4.14 18.55 -15.25
C LYS A 340 5.16 19.62 -15.67
N ARG A 341 5.75 20.35 -14.75
CA ARG A 341 6.69 21.45 -15.05
C ARG A 341 8.14 21.00 -14.97
N TYR A 342 8.48 20.20 -13.96
CA TYR A 342 9.85 19.83 -13.61
C TYR A 342 10.19 18.39 -13.95
N GLY A 343 9.22 17.48 -13.84
CA GLY A 343 9.42 16.04 -14.07
C GLY A 343 9.30 15.62 -15.54
N VAL A 344 9.43 16.53 -16.52
CA VAL A 344 9.38 16.22 -17.95
C VAL A 344 10.69 15.61 -18.39
N TYR A 345 10.65 14.40 -18.95
CA TYR A 345 11.83 13.77 -19.52
C TYR A 345 12.23 14.51 -20.81
N GLN A 346 13.52 14.85 -20.91
CA GLN A 346 14.06 15.47 -22.12
C GLN A 346 14.19 14.42 -23.21
N LYS A 347 13.62 14.70 -24.38
CA LYS A 347 13.77 13.85 -25.57
C LYS A 347 15.16 13.96 -26.19
#